data_076dd1cc2793c0f45df20820993e54f8
#
_entry.id   076dd1cc2793c0f45df20820993e54f8
#
_cell.length_a   1.000
_cell.length_b   1.000
_cell.length_c   1.000
_cell.angle_alpha   90.00
_cell.angle_beta   90.00
_cell.angle_gamma   90.00
#
_symmetry.space_group_name_H-M   'P 1'
#
loop_
_entity.id
_entity.type
_entity.pdbx_description
1 polymer ?
#
loop_
_entity_poly.entity_id
_entity_poly.type
_entity_poly.pdbx_seq_one_letter_code
_entity_poly.pdbx_strand_id
1 'polypeptide(L)'
;MKVEMTLSTGEAKPAGLSRSLVWLFGIASGMSVANVYFAQPLLDALAQDFAISQAAVGGIVSATQAGCALALLFLVPLGDGMDRRRLMTIQLLALVAALVAVGMAQSAPVLLTAMLAVGLLGTAMTQGLIAYAANAAASHEQGRVVGAAQGGVFIDLLLARVFAGGVSDLAGWRGVYFCAAGLMLMLAIPLLRGLPATPAVSGTLSYPRLLASMVTLLRQEKVLQVRGILALLMFAAFNIFWSALVLPLSVPPFNFSHTAVGAFGLVGVIGALAAARAGQWADRGLAQRTSAMALLALLLAWWPLSLMEVSLWALVIGIVLLDLGGQALHVTNQSLIFRTRSEAHSRLVGLYMLFYAVGSGLGAIGTTFTWAHLGWQGVCLLGAMVSLLALVFWWVTRGR
;
A
#
# COMPACT_ATOMS: atom_id res chain seq x y z
N MET A 1 -32.28 58.74 -18.11
CA MET A 1 -30.93 58.30 -18.46
C MET A 1 -30.39 57.58 -17.19
N LYS A 2 -30.63 56.25 -17.10
CA LYS A 2 -30.11 55.40 -16.00
C LYS A 2 -28.79 54.80 -16.47
N VAL A 3 -27.71 55.13 -15.79
CA VAL A 3 -26.40 54.52 -15.99
C VAL A 3 -26.39 53.21 -15.17
N GLU A 4 -26.50 52.08 -15.83
CA GLU A 4 -26.20 50.77 -15.25
C GLU A 4 -24.68 50.62 -15.14
N MET A 5 -24.20 50.68 -13.90
CA MET A 5 -22.83 50.41 -13.52
C MET A 5 -22.70 48.89 -13.37
N THR A 6 -22.32 48.19 -14.45
CA THR A 6 -21.95 46.77 -14.37
C THR A 6 -20.64 46.64 -13.61
N LEU A 7 -20.73 46.32 -12.32
CA LEU A 7 -19.58 45.82 -11.54
C LEU A 7 -19.23 44.42 -12.05
N SER A 8 -18.26 44.36 -12.96
CA SER A 8 -17.57 43.14 -13.28
C SER A 8 -16.69 42.74 -12.08
N THR A 9 -17.26 41.93 -11.19
CA THR A 9 -16.47 41.20 -10.21
C THR A 9 -15.67 40.14 -10.98
N GLY A 10 -14.45 40.50 -11.33
CA GLY A 10 -13.46 39.55 -11.83
C GLY A 10 -13.19 38.51 -10.75
N GLU A 11 -13.96 37.42 -10.75
CA GLU A 11 -13.57 36.21 -10.03
C GLU A 11 -12.24 35.77 -10.61
N ALA A 12 -11.15 36.05 -9.88
CA ALA A 12 -9.85 35.49 -10.18
C ALA A 12 -10.02 33.98 -10.22
N LYS A 13 -9.92 33.37 -11.41
CA LYS A 13 -9.85 31.91 -11.54
C LYS A 13 -8.85 31.41 -10.52
N PRO A 14 -9.23 30.47 -9.63
CA PRO A 14 -8.29 29.93 -8.66
C PRO A 14 -7.07 29.42 -9.41
N ALA A 15 -5.92 30.02 -9.14
CA ALA A 15 -4.67 29.63 -9.76
C ALA A 15 -4.44 28.15 -9.43
N GLY A 16 -4.28 27.32 -10.48
CA GLY A 16 -4.06 25.90 -10.33
C GLY A 16 -2.82 25.61 -9.49
N LEU A 17 -2.76 24.44 -8.87
CA LEU A 17 -1.60 24.04 -8.06
C LEU A 17 -0.32 24.04 -8.89
N SER A 18 0.75 24.58 -8.31
CA SER A 18 2.06 24.61 -8.98
C SER A 18 2.54 23.19 -9.29
N ARG A 19 3.22 23.00 -10.41
CA ARG A 19 3.78 21.69 -10.80
C ARG A 19 4.69 21.11 -9.72
N SER A 20 5.47 21.96 -9.05
CA SER A 20 6.36 21.56 -7.96
C SER A 20 5.58 20.97 -6.77
N LEU A 21 4.43 21.54 -6.42
CA LEU A 21 3.59 21.02 -5.33
C LEU A 21 2.94 19.68 -5.72
N VAL A 22 2.54 19.51 -6.98
CA VAL A 22 2.01 18.23 -7.49
C VAL A 22 3.07 17.13 -7.40
N TRP A 23 4.30 17.41 -7.82
CA TRP A 23 5.43 16.48 -7.67
C TRP A 23 5.73 16.19 -6.20
N LEU A 24 5.67 17.20 -5.34
CA LEU A 24 5.88 17.04 -3.91
C LEU A 24 4.86 16.06 -3.29
N PHE A 25 3.58 16.14 -3.68
CA PHE A 25 2.57 15.18 -3.25
C PHE A 25 2.90 13.76 -3.71
N GLY A 26 3.34 13.59 -4.96
CA GLY A 26 3.75 12.29 -5.49
C GLY A 26 4.90 11.67 -4.70
N ILE A 27 6.00 12.42 -4.56
CA ILE A 27 7.19 11.98 -3.84
C ILE A 27 6.88 11.70 -2.36
N ALA A 28 6.15 12.61 -1.70
CA ALA A 28 5.85 12.47 -0.28
C ALA A 28 4.92 11.28 0.00
N SER A 29 3.89 11.06 -0.84
CA SER A 29 2.99 9.92 -0.71
C SER A 29 3.73 8.60 -0.93
N GLY A 30 4.58 8.57 -1.95
CA GLY A 30 5.38 7.41 -2.27
C GLY A 30 6.38 7.07 -1.17
N MET A 31 7.22 8.02 -0.76
CA MET A 31 8.18 7.81 0.32
C MET A 31 7.51 7.39 1.62
N SER A 32 6.31 7.90 1.92
CA SER A 32 5.57 7.50 3.12
C SER A 32 5.14 6.03 3.07
N VAL A 33 4.66 5.55 1.92
CA VAL A 33 4.26 4.15 1.77
C VAL A 33 5.45 3.21 1.66
N ALA A 34 6.58 3.65 1.09
CA ALA A 34 7.78 2.84 0.93
C ALA A 34 8.27 2.27 2.26
N ASN A 35 8.14 3.05 3.35
CA ASN A 35 8.54 2.64 4.71
C ASN A 35 7.83 1.35 5.19
N VAL A 36 6.62 1.09 4.70
CA VAL A 36 5.84 -0.10 5.06
C VAL A 36 6.44 -1.39 4.46
N TYR A 37 7.20 -1.25 3.36
CA TYR A 37 7.69 -2.39 2.57
C TYR A 37 9.17 -2.70 2.76
N PHE A 38 9.92 -1.86 3.47
CA PHE A 38 11.38 -2.04 3.64
C PHE A 38 11.75 -3.34 4.36
N ALA A 39 10.90 -3.84 5.26
CA ALA A 39 11.19 -5.07 5.99
C ALA A 39 11.20 -6.33 5.11
N GLN A 40 10.43 -6.36 4.01
CA GLN A 40 10.26 -7.58 3.20
C GLN A 40 11.58 -8.17 2.67
N PRO A 41 12.46 -7.39 2.00
CA PRO A 41 13.74 -7.91 1.53
C PRO A 41 14.80 -8.08 2.63
N LEU A 42 14.49 -7.78 3.89
CA LEU A 42 15.42 -7.77 5.01
C LEU A 42 15.04 -8.79 6.09
N LEU A 43 14.03 -9.64 5.86
CA LEU A 43 13.51 -10.55 6.88
C LEU A 43 14.55 -11.54 7.39
N ASP A 44 15.45 -12.02 6.54
CA ASP A 44 16.55 -12.89 6.90
C ASP A 44 17.56 -12.21 7.84
N ALA A 45 17.98 -10.97 7.51
CA ALA A 45 18.89 -10.18 8.33
C ALA A 45 18.26 -9.80 9.69
N LEU A 46 16.97 -9.45 9.70
CA LEU A 46 16.21 -9.16 10.92
C LEU A 46 16.04 -10.42 11.79
N ALA A 47 15.77 -11.58 11.16
CA ALA A 47 15.70 -12.86 11.87
C ALA A 47 17.00 -13.20 12.58
N GLN A 48 18.13 -13.02 11.91
CA GLN A 48 19.46 -13.29 12.46
C GLN A 48 19.79 -12.36 13.62
N ASP A 49 19.59 -11.05 13.45
CA ASP A 49 20.03 -10.04 14.42
C ASP A 49 19.22 -10.09 15.74
N PHE A 50 17.93 -10.42 15.66
CA PHE A 50 17.05 -10.52 16.83
C PHE A 50 16.81 -11.96 17.31
N ALA A 51 17.50 -12.95 16.75
CA ALA A 51 17.31 -14.37 17.04
C ALA A 51 15.84 -14.82 16.94
N ILE A 52 15.11 -14.24 15.98
CA ILE A 52 13.71 -14.62 15.70
C ILE A 52 13.73 -15.88 14.83
N SER A 53 12.93 -16.87 15.17
CA SER A 53 12.82 -18.06 14.34
C SER A 53 12.27 -17.75 12.94
N GLN A 54 12.68 -18.50 11.94
CA GLN A 54 12.19 -18.33 10.57
C GLN A 54 10.66 -18.42 10.46
N ALA A 55 10.02 -19.23 11.31
CA ALA A 55 8.57 -19.34 11.37
C ALA A 55 7.89 -18.06 11.90
N ALA A 56 8.54 -17.31 12.78
CA ALA A 56 7.97 -16.13 13.44
C ALA A 56 8.35 -14.80 12.78
N VAL A 57 9.34 -14.78 11.90
CA VAL A 57 9.88 -13.52 11.33
C VAL A 57 8.84 -12.73 10.51
N GLY A 58 7.85 -13.41 9.91
CA GLY A 58 6.72 -12.76 9.25
C GLY A 58 5.89 -11.87 10.18
N GLY A 59 6.00 -12.08 11.51
CA GLY A 59 5.41 -11.21 12.51
C GLY A 59 5.87 -9.75 12.40
N ILE A 60 7.06 -9.49 11.86
CA ILE A 60 7.56 -8.13 11.63
C ILE A 60 6.69 -7.40 10.58
N VAL A 61 6.45 -8.05 9.44
CA VAL A 61 5.57 -7.51 8.39
C VAL A 61 4.14 -7.40 8.93
N SER A 62 3.68 -8.40 9.68
CA SER A 62 2.33 -8.39 10.25
C SER A 62 2.12 -7.28 11.28
N ALA A 63 3.14 -6.96 12.09
CA ALA A 63 3.10 -5.80 13.00
C ALA A 63 2.94 -4.49 12.22
N THR A 64 3.70 -4.33 11.12
CA THR A 64 3.56 -3.18 10.22
C THR A 64 2.15 -3.11 9.62
N GLN A 65 1.61 -4.21 9.13
CA GLN A 65 0.27 -4.28 8.55
C GLN A 65 -0.84 -4.05 9.59
N ALA A 66 -0.65 -4.49 10.83
CA ALA A 66 -1.54 -4.15 11.94
C ALA A 66 -1.55 -2.63 12.20
N GLY A 67 -0.38 -1.99 12.15
CA GLY A 67 -0.27 -0.54 12.19
C GLY A 67 -1.03 0.14 11.03
N CYS A 68 -0.91 -0.37 9.80
CA CYS A 68 -1.66 0.13 8.65
C CYS A 68 -3.18 0.02 8.88
N ALA A 69 -3.65 -1.11 9.39
CA ALA A 69 -5.07 -1.31 9.70
C ALA A 69 -5.57 -0.32 10.76
N LEU A 70 -4.79 -0.11 11.83
CA LEU A 70 -5.11 0.87 12.87
C LEU A 70 -5.13 2.31 12.34
N ALA A 71 -4.21 2.65 11.41
CA ALA A 71 -4.22 3.95 10.74
C ALA A 71 -5.51 4.19 9.97
N LEU A 72 -5.92 3.22 9.16
CA LEU A 72 -7.13 3.30 8.33
C LEU A 72 -8.41 3.42 9.16
N LEU A 73 -8.45 2.76 10.31
CA LEU A 73 -9.59 2.81 11.21
C LEU A 73 -9.64 4.10 12.04
N PHE A 74 -8.48 4.55 12.55
CA PHE A 74 -8.46 5.58 13.58
C PHE A 74 -7.78 6.88 13.15
N LEU A 75 -6.65 6.85 12.46
CA LEU A 75 -5.92 8.08 12.13
C LEU A 75 -6.40 8.76 10.85
N VAL A 76 -6.72 8.00 9.81
CA VAL A 76 -7.19 8.57 8.55
C VAL A 76 -8.49 9.37 8.74
N PRO A 77 -9.49 8.88 9.49
CA PRO A 77 -10.71 9.65 9.76
C PRO A 77 -10.49 10.93 10.56
N LEU A 78 -9.42 11.04 11.36
CA LEU A 78 -9.10 12.29 12.09
C LEU A 78 -8.80 13.46 11.15
N GLY A 79 -8.30 13.18 9.94
CA GLY A 79 -8.00 14.20 8.94
C GLY A 79 -9.20 15.02 8.48
N ASP A 80 -10.43 14.55 8.72
CA ASP A 80 -11.64 15.26 8.37
C ASP A 80 -12.05 16.30 9.44
N GLY A 81 -11.59 16.12 10.69
CA GLY A 81 -11.97 16.99 11.84
C GLY A 81 -10.85 17.90 12.37
N MET A 82 -9.63 17.77 11.88
CA MET A 82 -8.47 18.52 12.37
C MET A 82 -7.84 19.39 11.27
N ASP A 83 -7.07 20.41 11.69
CA ASP A 83 -6.17 21.11 10.77
C ASP A 83 -5.20 20.11 10.13
N ARG A 84 -5.38 19.89 8.84
CA ARG A 84 -4.62 18.87 8.08
C ARG A 84 -3.12 19.14 8.09
N ARG A 85 -2.69 20.40 7.99
CA ARG A 85 -1.28 20.76 8.01
C ARG A 85 -0.64 20.39 9.35
N ARG A 86 -1.31 20.73 10.46
CA ARG A 86 -0.85 20.38 11.81
C ARG A 86 -0.81 18.87 12.02
N LEU A 87 -1.87 18.16 11.61
CA LEU A 87 -1.94 16.69 11.70
C LEU A 87 -0.81 16.04 10.92
N MET A 88 -0.58 16.45 9.67
CA MET A 88 0.49 15.90 8.82
C MET A 88 1.89 16.19 9.39
N THR A 89 2.09 17.37 9.98
CA THR A 89 3.37 17.70 10.64
C THR A 89 3.64 16.74 11.80
N ILE A 90 2.65 16.52 12.65
CA ILE A 90 2.77 15.61 13.80
C ILE A 90 3.03 14.18 13.31
N GLN A 91 2.26 13.71 12.32
CA GLN A 91 2.43 12.37 11.75
C GLN A 91 3.80 12.18 11.12
N LEU A 92 4.31 13.17 10.39
CA LEU A 92 5.63 13.12 9.76
C LEU A 92 6.75 13.04 10.79
N LEU A 93 6.74 13.90 11.81
CA LEU A 93 7.74 13.87 12.87
C LEU A 93 7.67 12.58 13.69
N ALA A 94 6.49 12.10 13.97
CA ALA A 94 6.28 10.82 14.64
C ALA A 94 6.77 9.64 13.78
N LEU A 95 6.57 9.68 12.44
CA LEU A 95 7.10 8.67 11.52
C LEU A 95 8.63 8.66 11.52
N VAL A 96 9.26 9.84 11.49
CA VAL A 96 10.73 9.96 11.61
C VAL A 96 11.21 9.33 12.93
N ALA A 97 10.55 9.64 14.05
CA ALA A 97 10.88 9.06 15.35
C ALA A 97 10.69 7.53 15.36
N ALA A 98 9.62 7.00 14.74
CA ALA A 98 9.38 5.57 14.62
C ALA A 98 10.47 4.87 13.78
N LEU A 99 10.89 5.47 12.65
CA LEU A 99 11.98 4.94 11.81
C LEU A 99 13.32 4.91 12.58
N VAL A 100 13.63 5.97 13.33
CA VAL A 100 14.81 5.98 14.20
C VAL A 100 14.70 4.90 15.28
N ALA A 101 13.53 4.72 15.88
CA ALA A 101 13.29 3.67 16.88
C ALA A 101 13.51 2.26 16.30
N VAL A 102 13.09 2.00 15.05
CA VAL A 102 13.40 0.74 14.37
C VAL A 102 14.92 0.56 14.23
N GLY A 103 15.64 1.58 13.72
CA GLY A 103 17.08 1.51 13.54
C GLY A 103 17.86 1.32 14.85
N MET A 104 17.32 1.81 15.97
CA MET A 104 17.90 1.70 17.31
C MET A 104 17.42 0.48 18.09
N ALA A 105 16.50 -0.35 17.55
CA ALA A 105 15.94 -1.49 18.25
C ALA A 105 17.03 -2.50 18.64
N GLN A 106 17.00 -2.96 19.90
CA GLN A 106 17.92 -3.96 20.47
C GLN A 106 17.20 -5.23 20.89
N SER A 107 15.86 -5.28 20.79
CA SER A 107 15.08 -6.44 21.13
C SER A 107 13.87 -6.60 20.20
N ALA A 108 13.42 -7.82 20.01
CA ALA A 108 12.26 -8.12 19.15
C ALA A 108 10.97 -7.36 19.55
N PRO A 109 10.60 -7.23 20.83
CA PRO A 109 9.42 -6.45 21.20
C PRO A 109 9.50 -4.97 20.82
N VAL A 110 10.69 -4.35 20.99
CA VAL A 110 10.92 -2.95 20.60
C VAL A 110 10.82 -2.83 19.07
N LEU A 111 11.44 -3.74 18.33
CA LEU A 111 11.34 -3.79 16.88
C LEU A 111 9.88 -3.89 16.42
N LEU A 112 9.12 -4.85 16.94
CA LEU A 112 7.72 -5.08 16.55
C LEU A 112 6.84 -3.86 16.86
N THR A 113 7.03 -3.22 18.02
CA THR A 113 6.30 -2.01 18.40
C THR A 113 6.64 -0.84 17.48
N ALA A 114 7.92 -0.66 17.17
CA ALA A 114 8.37 0.39 16.25
C ALA A 114 7.87 0.14 14.82
N MET A 115 7.86 -1.12 14.35
CA MET A 115 7.32 -1.51 13.04
C MET A 115 5.80 -1.27 12.95
N LEU A 116 5.05 -1.55 14.03
CA LEU A 116 3.64 -1.19 14.12
C LEU A 116 3.46 0.34 13.99
N ALA A 117 4.29 1.12 14.68
CA ALA A 117 4.25 2.58 14.59
C ALA A 117 4.59 3.08 13.17
N VAL A 118 5.57 2.47 12.48
CA VAL A 118 5.89 2.78 11.08
C VAL A 118 4.70 2.50 10.16
N GLY A 119 4.04 1.35 10.31
CA GLY A 119 2.83 1.04 9.55
C GLY A 119 1.69 2.02 9.80
N LEU A 120 1.46 2.36 11.07
CA LEU A 120 0.44 3.31 11.50
C LEU A 120 0.68 4.70 10.90
N LEU A 121 1.86 5.24 11.05
CA LEU A 121 2.20 6.61 10.68
C LEU A 121 2.46 6.75 9.17
N GLY A 122 3.12 5.77 8.55
CA GLY A 122 3.34 5.73 7.10
C GLY A 122 2.04 5.69 6.31
N THR A 123 1.10 4.83 6.72
CA THR A 123 -0.23 4.75 6.09
C THR A 123 -1.05 6.01 6.32
N ALA A 124 -1.07 6.54 7.56
CA ALA A 124 -1.78 7.76 7.87
C ALA A 124 -1.25 8.95 7.05
N MET A 125 0.08 9.06 6.91
CA MET A 125 0.72 10.10 6.12
C MET A 125 0.40 9.96 4.62
N THR A 126 0.50 8.74 4.06
CA THR A 126 0.17 8.48 2.65
C THR A 126 -1.28 8.86 2.33
N GLN A 127 -2.23 8.35 3.11
CA GLN A 127 -3.65 8.64 2.90
C GLN A 127 -3.99 10.11 3.16
N GLY A 128 -3.36 10.71 4.16
CA GLY A 128 -3.48 12.13 4.47
C GLY A 128 -3.02 13.01 3.31
N LEU A 129 -1.87 12.70 2.68
CA LEU A 129 -1.34 13.42 1.53
C LEU A 129 -2.24 13.31 0.29
N ILE A 130 -2.74 12.11 0.00
CA ILE A 130 -3.67 11.87 -1.12
C ILE A 130 -4.97 12.68 -0.91
N ALA A 131 -5.54 12.62 0.30
CA ALA A 131 -6.74 13.37 0.64
C ALA A 131 -6.50 14.88 0.62
N TYR A 132 -5.33 15.35 1.06
CA TYR A 132 -4.96 16.75 0.99
C TYR A 132 -4.80 17.21 -0.46
N ALA A 133 -4.11 16.44 -1.30
CA ALA A 133 -3.95 16.70 -2.71
C ALA A 133 -5.31 16.83 -3.43
N ALA A 134 -6.25 15.94 -3.11
CA ALA A 134 -7.61 15.97 -3.65
C ALA A 134 -8.37 17.24 -3.26
N ASN A 135 -8.21 17.73 -2.02
CA ASN A 135 -8.91 18.91 -1.53
C ASN A 135 -8.25 20.24 -1.92
N ALA A 136 -6.93 20.25 -2.10
CA ALA A 136 -6.19 21.43 -2.52
C ALA A 136 -6.33 21.72 -4.03
N ALA A 137 -6.66 20.70 -4.82
CA ALA A 137 -6.80 20.82 -6.27
C ALA A 137 -8.15 21.42 -6.67
N ALA A 138 -8.14 22.32 -7.67
CA ALA A 138 -9.36 22.76 -8.31
C ALA A 138 -10.08 21.59 -9.00
N SER A 139 -11.41 21.63 -9.12
CA SER A 139 -12.22 20.52 -9.64
C SER A 139 -11.75 20.00 -11.02
N HIS A 140 -11.26 20.90 -11.89
CA HIS A 140 -10.79 20.57 -13.24
C HIS A 140 -9.41 19.90 -13.28
N GLU A 141 -8.61 19.96 -12.20
CA GLU A 141 -7.27 19.38 -12.13
C GLU A 141 -7.12 18.31 -11.02
N GLN A 142 -8.19 18.05 -10.28
CA GLN A 142 -8.20 17.10 -9.18
C GLN A 142 -7.71 15.69 -9.61
N GLY A 143 -8.15 15.21 -10.78
CA GLY A 143 -7.71 13.92 -11.32
C GLY A 143 -6.21 13.89 -11.59
N ARG A 144 -5.63 14.97 -12.11
CA ARG A 144 -4.18 15.09 -12.37
C ARG A 144 -3.38 15.06 -11.06
N VAL A 145 -3.84 15.80 -10.06
CA VAL A 145 -3.12 15.96 -8.78
C VAL A 145 -3.19 14.69 -7.95
N VAL A 146 -4.37 14.09 -7.83
CA VAL A 146 -4.56 12.79 -7.16
C VAL A 146 -3.84 11.67 -7.91
N GLY A 147 -3.89 11.70 -9.25
CA GLY A 147 -3.16 10.75 -10.10
C GLY A 147 -1.65 10.82 -9.89
N ALA A 148 -1.09 12.02 -9.70
CA ALA A 148 0.33 12.17 -9.38
C ALA A 148 0.68 11.62 -7.99
N ALA A 149 -0.15 11.89 -6.97
CA ALA A 149 0.04 11.35 -5.62
C ALA A 149 -0.03 9.80 -5.62
N GLN A 150 -1.00 9.22 -6.29
CA GLN A 150 -1.13 7.76 -6.44
C GLN A 150 -0.01 7.16 -7.30
N GLY A 151 0.40 7.86 -8.37
CA GLY A 151 1.52 7.44 -9.22
C GLY A 151 2.83 7.35 -8.42
N GLY A 152 3.07 8.31 -7.51
CA GLY A 152 4.18 8.24 -6.57
C GLY A 152 4.12 6.98 -5.70
N VAL A 153 2.96 6.65 -5.15
CA VAL A 153 2.78 5.42 -4.36
C VAL A 153 3.16 4.17 -5.16
N PHE A 154 2.75 4.07 -6.43
CA PHE A 154 3.09 2.91 -7.27
C PHE A 154 4.58 2.83 -7.58
N ILE A 155 5.21 3.95 -7.93
CA ILE A 155 6.65 3.99 -8.24
C ILE A 155 7.45 3.61 -6.99
N ASP A 156 7.14 4.18 -5.84
CA ASP A 156 7.89 3.93 -4.62
C ASP A 156 7.64 2.53 -4.05
N LEU A 157 6.48 1.93 -4.30
CA LEU A 157 6.24 0.52 -3.97
C LEU A 157 7.23 -0.43 -4.69
N LEU A 158 7.56 -0.10 -5.94
CA LEU A 158 8.54 -0.87 -6.73
C LEU A 158 9.97 -0.56 -6.27
N LEU A 159 10.29 0.73 -6.06
CA LEU A 159 11.62 1.18 -5.68
C LEU A 159 11.96 0.89 -4.21
N ALA A 160 10.98 0.76 -3.33
CA ALA A 160 11.19 0.51 -1.91
C ALA A 160 12.05 -0.71 -1.63
N ARG A 161 11.80 -1.81 -2.36
CA ARG A 161 12.57 -3.05 -2.20
C ARG A 161 14.00 -2.91 -2.70
N VAL A 162 14.21 -2.21 -3.82
CA VAL A 162 15.54 -1.93 -4.38
C VAL A 162 16.32 -1.02 -3.44
N PHE A 163 15.69 0.03 -2.93
CA PHE A 163 16.28 0.95 -1.97
C PHE A 163 16.68 0.22 -0.68
N ALA A 164 15.75 -0.56 -0.10
CA ALA A 164 16.02 -1.31 1.12
C ALA A 164 17.15 -2.32 0.93
N GLY A 165 17.15 -3.06 -0.18
CA GLY A 165 18.23 -3.98 -0.52
C GLY A 165 19.56 -3.28 -0.70
N GLY A 166 19.62 -2.23 -1.52
CA GLY A 166 20.84 -1.51 -1.83
C GLY A 166 21.46 -0.83 -0.61
N VAL A 167 20.66 -0.17 0.22
CA VAL A 167 21.17 0.45 1.45
C VAL A 167 21.57 -0.62 2.46
N SER A 168 20.85 -1.75 2.53
CA SER A 168 21.20 -2.84 3.44
C SER A 168 22.55 -3.48 3.10
N ASP A 169 22.83 -3.69 1.82
CA ASP A 169 24.12 -4.26 1.38
C ASP A 169 25.30 -3.31 1.71
N LEU A 170 25.06 -1.99 1.76
CA LEU A 170 26.10 -0.98 2.04
C LEU A 170 26.24 -0.64 3.54
N ALA A 171 25.14 -0.55 4.28
CA ALA A 171 25.10 -0.01 5.64
C ALA A 171 24.32 -0.90 6.62
N GLY A 172 23.97 -2.11 6.21
CA GLY A 172 23.15 -3.03 6.98
C GLY A 172 21.68 -2.60 7.07
N TRP A 173 20.84 -3.48 7.59
CA TRP A 173 19.40 -3.23 7.68
C TRP A 173 19.03 -1.99 8.53
N ARG A 174 19.82 -1.66 9.56
CA ARG A 174 19.64 -0.45 10.37
C ARG A 174 19.84 0.81 9.54
N GLY A 175 20.82 0.79 8.63
CA GLY A 175 21.11 1.88 7.70
C GLY A 175 19.89 2.25 6.84
N VAL A 176 19.08 1.29 6.46
CA VAL A 176 17.84 1.51 5.68
C VAL A 176 16.89 2.44 6.43
N TYR A 177 16.65 2.17 7.71
CA TYR A 177 15.72 2.95 8.53
C TYR A 177 16.27 4.33 8.90
N PHE A 178 17.58 4.45 9.15
CA PHE A 178 18.20 5.76 9.38
C PHE A 178 18.23 6.62 8.11
N CYS A 179 18.54 6.04 6.95
CA CYS A 179 18.44 6.74 5.66
C CYS A 179 17.01 7.19 5.38
N ALA A 180 16.03 6.31 5.60
CA ALA A 180 14.62 6.64 5.44
C ALA A 180 14.18 7.77 6.37
N ALA A 181 14.59 7.75 7.65
CA ALA A 181 14.32 8.82 8.60
C ALA A 181 14.92 10.15 8.14
N GLY A 182 16.16 10.14 7.65
CA GLY A 182 16.82 11.32 7.07
C GLY A 182 16.09 11.88 5.86
N LEU A 183 15.70 11.02 4.93
CA LEU A 183 14.94 11.42 3.73
C LEU A 183 13.55 11.98 4.10
N MET A 184 12.84 11.37 5.05
CA MET A 184 11.55 11.88 5.52
C MET A 184 11.71 13.22 6.24
N LEU A 185 12.79 13.42 7.00
CA LEU A 185 13.10 14.70 7.66
C LEU A 185 13.44 15.80 6.64
N MET A 186 14.22 15.47 5.59
CA MET A 186 14.48 16.39 4.48
C MET A 186 13.20 16.78 3.74
N LEU A 187 12.27 15.84 3.56
CA LEU A 187 10.98 16.08 2.94
C LEU A 187 10.05 16.94 3.81
N ALA A 188 10.25 16.96 5.12
CA ALA A 188 9.49 17.80 6.04
C ALA A 188 9.57 19.28 5.68
N ILE A 189 10.74 19.79 5.29
CA ILE A 189 10.96 21.20 4.97
C ILE A 189 10.06 21.69 3.83
N PRO A 190 10.11 21.10 2.62
CA PRO A 190 9.27 21.54 1.51
C PRO A 190 7.77 21.28 1.79
N LEU A 191 7.41 20.22 2.50
CA LEU A 191 6.02 19.96 2.88
C LEU A 191 5.49 21.06 3.81
N LEU A 192 6.20 21.40 4.89
CA LEU A 192 5.78 22.40 5.86
C LEU A 192 5.70 23.81 5.25
N ARG A 193 6.54 24.12 4.25
CA ARG A 193 6.54 25.41 3.56
C ARG A 193 5.55 25.46 2.40
N GLY A 194 5.36 24.35 1.70
CA GLY A 194 4.56 24.29 0.47
C GLY A 194 3.07 23.99 0.68
N LEU A 195 2.69 23.43 1.85
CA LEU A 195 1.29 23.10 2.10
C LEU A 195 0.50 24.36 2.43
N PRO A 196 -0.46 24.80 1.56
CA PRO A 196 -1.36 25.91 1.88
C PRO A 196 -2.19 25.58 3.13
N ALA A 197 -2.49 26.56 3.96
CA ALA A 197 -3.44 26.36 5.05
C ALA A 197 -4.83 26.05 4.48
N THR A 198 -5.33 24.85 4.72
CA THR A 198 -6.72 24.50 4.37
C THR A 198 -7.57 24.65 5.61
N PRO A 199 -8.64 25.47 5.57
CA PRO A 199 -9.58 25.53 6.68
C PRO A 199 -10.12 24.15 7.02
N ALA A 200 -10.29 23.87 8.32
CA ALA A 200 -11.02 22.69 8.75
C ALA A 200 -12.42 22.71 8.12
N VAL A 201 -12.85 21.63 7.51
CA VAL A 201 -14.17 21.55 6.87
C VAL A 201 -15.22 21.62 7.97
N SER A 202 -15.91 22.77 8.07
CA SER A 202 -17.01 22.98 9.02
C SER A 202 -18.18 22.08 8.61
N GLY A 203 -18.67 21.24 9.52
CA GLY A 203 -19.86 20.41 9.28
C GLY A 203 -19.62 18.90 9.21
N THR A 204 -18.44 18.45 9.61
CA THR A 204 -18.13 17.01 9.67
C THR A 204 -18.88 16.31 10.82
N LEU A 205 -19.22 15.04 10.58
CA LEU A 205 -19.72 14.15 11.62
C LEU A 205 -18.74 14.14 12.80
N SER A 206 -19.24 14.08 14.04
CA SER A 206 -18.36 13.86 15.19
C SER A 206 -17.57 12.56 15.00
N TYR A 207 -16.34 12.53 15.49
CA TYR A 207 -15.43 11.38 15.29
C TYR A 207 -16.07 10.03 15.67
N PRO A 208 -16.80 9.87 16.80
CA PRO A 208 -17.50 8.61 17.09
C PRO A 208 -18.58 8.25 16.05
N ARG A 209 -19.31 9.24 15.53
CA ARG A 209 -20.31 9.02 14.47
C ARG A 209 -19.66 8.60 13.15
N LEU A 210 -18.47 9.13 12.88
CA LEU A 210 -17.71 8.76 11.69
C LEU A 210 -17.27 7.30 11.77
N LEU A 211 -16.72 6.85 12.90
CA LEU A 211 -16.38 5.45 13.14
C LEU A 211 -17.62 4.53 13.07
N ALA A 212 -18.73 4.95 13.70
CA ALA A 212 -19.99 4.20 13.61
C ALA A 212 -20.48 4.07 12.16
N SER A 213 -20.32 5.12 11.34
CA SER A 213 -20.68 5.08 9.93
C SER A 213 -19.84 4.09 9.11
N MET A 214 -18.55 3.91 9.45
CA MET A 214 -17.70 2.90 8.81
C MET A 214 -18.19 1.49 9.11
N VAL A 215 -18.55 1.21 10.36
CA VAL A 215 -19.14 -0.09 10.75
C VAL A 215 -20.46 -0.33 10.02
N THR A 216 -21.29 0.70 9.90
CA THR A 216 -22.56 0.63 9.17
C THR A 216 -22.33 0.32 7.68
N LEU A 217 -21.41 1.03 7.02
CA LEU A 217 -21.04 0.77 5.63
C LEU A 217 -20.52 -0.66 5.45
N LEU A 218 -19.63 -1.12 6.34
CA LEU A 218 -19.09 -2.47 6.27
C LEU A 218 -20.20 -3.55 6.36
N ARG A 219 -21.24 -3.31 7.17
CA ARG A 219 -22.36 -4.23 7.34
C ARG A 219 -23.39 -4.17 6.21
N GLN A 220 -23.61 -3.00 5.62
CA GLN A 220 -24.68 -2.78 4.66
C GLN A 220 -24.25 -2.96 3.20
N GLU A 221 -22.99 -2.61 2.86
CA GLU A 221 -22.50 -2.60 1.49
C GLU A 221 -21.99 -3.99 1.05
N LYS A 222 -22.84 -4.76 0.42
CA LYS A 222 -22.49 -6.12 -0.07
C LYS A 222 -21.32 -6.10 -1.07
N VAL A 223 -21.27 -5.10 -1.96
CA VAL A 223 -20.17 -4.96 -2.91
C VAL A 223 -18.85 -4.77 -2.17
N LEU A 224 -18.81 -3.92 -1.12
CA LEU A 224 -17.63 -3.74 -0.28
C LEU A 224 -17.22 -5.05 0.40
N GLN A 225 -18.16 -5.81 0.97
CA GLN A 225 -17.88 -7.09 1.61
C GLN A 225 -17.26 -8.09 0.63
N VAL A 226 -17.89 -8.29 -0.53
CA VAL A 226 -17.40 -9.25 -1.54
C VAL A 226 -16.04 -8.82 -2.10
N ARG A 227 -15.90 -7.54 -2.51
CA ARG A 227 -14.65 -7.04 -3.07
C ARG A 227 -13.56 -6.89 -2.02
N GLY A 228 -13.92 -6.62 -0.77
CA GLY A 228 -13.02 -6.61 0.37
C GLY A 228 -12.43 -7.99 0.66
N ILE A 229 -13.26 -9.05 0.70
CA ILE A 229 -12.76 -10.42 0.90
C ILE A 229 -11.87 -10.85 -0.27
N LEU A 230 -12.22 -10.50 -1.51
CA LEU A 230 -11.34 -10.74 -2.66
C LEU A 230 -10.00 -10.01 -2.52
N ALA A 231 -10.01 -8.76 -2.04
CA ALA A 231 -8.79 -8.01 -1.76
C ALA A 231 -7.96 -8.67 -0.64
N LEU A 232 -8.60 -9.11 0.44
CA LEU A 232 -7.93 -9.81 1.54
C LEU A 232 -7.19 -11.05 1.03
N LEU A 233 -7.86 -11.91 0.27
CA LEU A 233 -7.27 -13.14 -0.27
C LEU A 233 -6.17 -12.83 -1.30
N MET A 234 -6.38 -11.86 -2.19
CA MET A 234 -5.40 -11.44 -3.18
C MET A 234 -4.12 -10.89 -2.51
N PHE A 235 -4.27 -10.00 -1.51
CA PHE A 235 -3.11 -9.42 -0.83
C PHE A 235 -2.46 -10.41 0.14
N ALA A 236 -3.19 -11.40 0.65
CA ALA A 236 -2.58 -12.54 1.33
C ALA A 236 -1.68 -13.31 0.37
N ALA A 237 -2.16 -13.69 -0.82
CA ALA A 237 -1.37 -14.35 -1.84
C ALA A 237 -0.13 -13.53 -2.25
N PHE A 238 -0.30 -12.22 -2.43
CA PHE A 238 0.77 -11.29 -2.76
C PHE A 238 1.87 -11.26 -1.68
N ASN A 239 1.46 -11.15 -0.41
CA ASN A 239 2.41 -11.13 0.71
C ASN A 239 2.99 -12.51 1.04
N ILE A 240 2.30 -13.60 0.73
CA ILE A 240 2.87 -14.95 0.78
C ILE A 240 4.13 -15.01 -0.10
N PHE A 241 4.08 -14.48 -1.31
CA PHE A 241 5.22 -14.44 -2.21
C PHE A 241 6.30 -13.45 -1.75
N TRP A 242 5.95 -12.16 -1.61
CA TRP A 242 6.94 -11.11 -1.37
C TRP A 242 7.64 -11.20 0.00
N SER A 243 6.99 -11.76 1.02
CA SER A 243 7.62 -11.96 2.33
C SER A 243 8.49 -13.22 2.39
N ALA A 244 8.26 -14.19 1.49
CA ALA A 244 9.08 -15.39 1.43
C ALA A 244 10.29 -15.25 0.50
N LEU A 245 10.23 -14.38 -0.50
CA LEU A 245 11.20 -14.36 -1.62
C LEU A 245 12.66 -14.23 -1.17
N VAL A 246 12.94 -13.42 -0.15
CA VAL A 246 14.30 -13.24 0.38
C VAL A 246 14.85 -14.52 1.00
N LEU A 247 14.01 -15.33 1.62
CA LEU A 247 14.45 -16.49 2.41
C LEU A 247 15.19 -17.55 1.57
N PRO A 248 14.67 -18.05 0.41
CA PRO A 248 15.39 -18.97 -0.44
C PRO A 248 16.50 -18.30 -1.24
N LEU A 249 16.37 -17.03 -1.63
CA LEU A 249 17.33 -16.36 -2.50
C LEU A 249 18.61 -15.91 -1.76
N SER A 250 18.55 -15.71 -0.44
CA SER A 250 19.72 -15.31 0.38
C SER A 250 20.61 -16.49 0.79
N VAL A 251 20.19 -17.72 0.55
CA VAL A 251 20.92 -18.93 0.92
C VAL A 251 21.39 -19.71 -0.31
N PRO A 252 22.33 -20.68 -0.18
CA PRO A 252 22.70 -21.55 -1.29
C PRO A 252 21.48 -22.26 -1.92
N PRO A 253 21.46 -22.44 -3.24
CA PRO A 253 22.55 -22.19 -4.21
C PRO A 253 22.64 -20.75 -4.71
N PHE A 254 21.66 -19.87 -4.43
CA PHE A 254 21.60 -18.55 -5.04
C PHE A 254 22.54 -17.53 -4.40
N ASN A 255 22.55 -17.41 -3.06
CA ASN A 255 23.36 -16.45 -2.30
C ASN A 255 23.24 -15.00 -2.84
N PHE A 256 22.03 -14.57 -3.22
CA PHE A 256 21.80 -13.24 -3.75
C PHE A 256 21.92 -12.19 -2.64
N SER A 257 22.48 -11.03 -2.99
CA SER A 257 22.45 -9.86 -2.14
C SER A 257 21.01 -9.31 -1.99
N HIS A 258 20.78 -8.54 -0.94
CA HIS A 258 19.46 -7.90 -0.75
C HIS A 258 19.11 -6.96 -1.92
N THR A 259 20.12 -6.30 -2.54
CA THR A 259 19.92 -5.53 -3.78
C THR A 259 19.37 -6.39 -4.89
N ALA A 260 19.96 -7.57 -5.13
CA ALA A 260 19.51 -8.46 -6.19
C ALA A 260 18.07 -8.98 -5.93
N VAL A 261 17.77 -9.34 -4.68
CA VAL A 261 16.43 -9.74 -4.28
C VAL A 261 15.43 -8.58 -4.46
N GLY A 262 15.80 -7.37 -4.04
CA GLY A 262 14.97 -6.17 -4.21
C GLY A 262 14.70 -5.82 -5.67
N ALA A 263 15.66 -6.09 -6.57
CA ALA A 263 15.54 -5.81 -8.00
C ALA A 263 14.41 -6.61 -8.68
N PHE A 264 14.02 -7.78 -8.15
CA PHE A 264 12.83 -8.49 -8.64
C PHE A 264 11.55 -7.67 -8.47
N GLY A 265 11.53 -6.70 -7.54
CA GLY A 265 10.43 -5.75 -7.41
C GLY A 265 10.21 -4.91 -8.66
N LEU A 266 11.25 -4.64 -9.46
CA LEU A 266 11.14 -3.87 -10.71
C LEU A 266 10.36 -4.63 -11.80
N VAL A 267 10.30 -5.96 -11.74
CA VAL A 267 9.47 -6.76 -12.64
C VAL A 267 8.00 -6.39 -12.50
N GLY A 268 7.57 -5.95 -11.31
CA GLY A 268 6.23 -5.48 -11.03
C GLY A 268 5.77 -4.23 -11.84
N VAL A 269 6.70 -3.51 -12.50
CA VAL A 269 6.35 -2.43 -13.45
C VAL A 269 5.37 -2.92 -14.52
N ILE A 270 5.52 -4.17 -14.97
CA ILE A 270 4.61 -4.78 -15.96
C ILE A 270 3.19 -4.89 -15.40
N GLY A 271 3.04 -5.18 -14.11
CA GLY A 271 1.74 -5.19 -13.42
C GLY A 271 1.06 -3.82 -13.42
N ALA A 272 1.82 -2.73 -13.24
CA ALA A 272 1.28 -1.38 -13.28
C ALA A 272 0.67 -1.02 -14.67
N LEU A 273 1.27 -1.52 -15.76
CA LEU A 273 0.74 -1.36 -17.11
C LEU A 273 -0.60 -2.10 -17.30
N ALA A 274 -0.74 -3.27 -16.68
CA ALA A 274 -2.00 -4.02 -16.69
C ALA A 274 -3.11 -3.30 -15.92
N ALA A 275 -2.78 -2.64 -14.81
CA ALA A 275 -3.74 -1.90 -13.99
C ALA A 275 -4.49 -0.84 -14.82
N ALA A 276 -3.78 -0.08 -15.66
CA ALA A 276 -4.38 0.94 -16.51
C ALA A 276 -5.41 0.34 -17.49
N ARG A 277 -5.10 -0.81 -18.11
CA ARG A 277 -6.04 -1.51 -19.01
C ARG A 277 -7.19 -2.15 -18.28
N ALA A 278 -6.95 -2.72 -17.10
CA ALA A 278 -8.01 -3.30 -16.28
C ALA A 278 -9.06 -2.27 -15.86
N GLY A 279 -8.64 -1.04 -15.51
CA GLY A 279 -9.53 0.09 -15.25
C GLY A 279 -10.42 0.41 -16.45
N GLN A 280 -9.83 0.54 -17.64
CA GLN A 280 -10.58 0.80 -18.87
C GLN A 280 -11.59 -0.32 -19.20
N TRP A 281 -11.25 -1.58 -18.96
CA TRP A 281 -12.17 -2.71 -19.16
C TRP A 281 -13.29 -2.71 -18.13
N ALA A 282 -13.00 -2.38 -16.87
CA ALA A 282 -14.01 -2.22 -15.83
C ALA A 282 -15.00 -1.10 -16.18
N ASP A 283 -14.53 0.01 -16.75
CA ASP A 283 -15.37 1.13 -17.19
C ASP A 283 -16.28 0.76 -18.39
N ARG A 284 -15.83 -0.17 -19.22
CA ARG A 284 -16.62 -0.73 -20.33
C ARG A 284 -17.61 -1.83 -19.91
N GLY A 285 -17.82 -2.05 -18.60
CA GLY A 285 -18.72 -3.08 -18.09
C GLY A 285 -18.13 -4.49 -18.06
N LEU A 286 -16.83 -4.66 -18.35
CA LEU A 286 -16.18 -5.98 -18.39
C LEU A 286 -15.56 -6.38 -17.03
N ALA A 287 -15.93 -5.73 -15.92
CA ALA A 287 -15.33 -5.92 -14.60
C ALA A 287 -15.34 -7.39 -14.13
N GLN A 288 -16.40 -8.15 -14.42
CA GLN A 288 -16.46 -9.57 -14.04
C GLN A 288 -15.47 -10.43 -14.86
N ARG A 289 -15.34 -10.16 -16.16
CA ARG A 289 -14.35 -10.86 -17.01
C ARG A 289 -12.93 -10.51 -16.58
N THR A 290 -12.66 -9.26 -16.30
CA THR A 290 -11.35 -8.80 -15.77
C THR A 290 -11.03 -9.46 -14.44
N SER A 291 -11.99 -9.56 -13.51
CA SER A 291 -11.82 -10.26 -12.24
C SER A 291 -11.49 -11.74 -12.44
N ALA A 292 -12.19 -12.43 -13.36
CA ALA A 292 -11.91 -13.82 -13.67
C ALA A 292 -10.49 -14.03 -14.20
N MET A 293 -10.09 -13.24 -15.20
CA MET A 293 -8.74 -13.32 -15.81
C MET A 293 -7.66 -13.02 -14.79
N ALA A 294 -7.88 -12.00 -13.94
CA ALA A 294 -6.95 -11.62 -12.89
C ALA A 294 -6.77 -12.73 -11.84
N LEU A 295 -7.85 -13.36 -11.38
CA LEU A 295 -7.82 -14.46 -10.43
C LEU A 295 -7.19 -15.72 -11.03
N LEU A 296 -7.43 -16.00 -12.30
CA LEU A 296 -6.75 -17.09 -13.02
C LEU A 296 -5.25 -16.82 -13.15
N ALA A 297 -4.85 -15.60 -13.49
CA ALA A 297 -3.44 -15.22 -13.54
C ALA A 297 -2.75 -15.39 -12.18
N LEU A 298 -3.40 -14.96 -11.09
CA LEU A 298 -2.93 -15.15 -9.71
C LEU A 298 -2.74 -16.63 -9.37
N LEU A 299 -3.68 -17.49 -9.75
CA LEU A 299 -3.58 -18.93 -9.49
C LEU A 299 -2.47 -19.57 -10.34
N LEU A 300 -2.43 -19.25 -11.62
CA LEU A 300 -1.43 -19.80 -12.55
C LEU A 300 0.00 -19.33 -12.25
N ALA A 301 0.18 -18.18 -11.59
CA ALA A 301 1.48 -17.65 -11.20
C ALA A 301 2.26 -18.63 -10.33
N TRP A 302 1.59 -19.39 -9.49
CA TRP A 302 2.25 -20.29 -8.53
C TRP A 302 2.95 -21.48 -9.19
N TRP A 303 2.52 -21.86 -10.39
CA TRP A 303 3.20 -22.93 -11.13
C TRP A 303 4.64 -22.53 -11.56
N PRO A 304 4.88 -21.45 -12.33
CA PRO A 304 6.24 -21.04 -12.62
C PRO A 304 7.02 -20.61 -11.36
N LEU A 305 6.37 -20.03 -10.34
CA LEU A 305 7.04 -19.71 -9.08
C LEU A 305 7.60 -20.97 -8.39
N SER A 306 6.90 -22.09 -8.45
CA SER A 306 7.38 -23.36 -7.88
C SER A 306 8.63 -23.91 -8.56
N LEU A 307 8.92 -23.47 -9.79
CA LEU A 307 10.09 -23.86 -10.57
C LEU A 307 11.31 -22.92 -10.40
N MET A 308 11.28 -22.02 -9.41
CA MET A 308 12.36 -21.05 -9.16
C MET A 308 13.73 -21.70 -9.03
N GLU A 309 13.83 -22.83 -8.34
CA GLU A 309 15.09 -23.56 -8.14
C GLU A 309 15.69 -24.14 -9.45
N VAL A 310 14.82 -24.35 -10.44
CA VAL A 310 15.23 -24.87 -11.77
C VAL A 310 15.54 -23.72 -12.72
N SER A 311 14.80 -22.62 -12.64
CA SER A 311 14.94 -21.49 -13.56
C SER A 311 14.52 -20.17 -12.96
N LEU A 312 15.42 -19.20 -12.92
CA LEU A 312 15.09 -17.82 -12.55
C LEU A 312 14.15 -17.13 -13.55
N TRP A 313 14.11 -17.58 -14.80
CA TRP A 313 13.10 -17.09 -15.75
C TRP A 313 11.69 -17.54 -15.38
N ALA A 314 11.55 -18.73 -14.80
CA ALA A 314 10.27 -19.18 -14.25
C ALA A 314 9.85 -18.27 -13.09
N LEU A 315 10.76 -17.87 -12.20
CA LEU A 315 10.51 -16.89 -11.16
C LEU A 315 10.00 -15.56 -11.75
N VAL A 316 10.69 -15.01 -12.77
CA VAL A 316 10.29 -13.76 -13.42
C VAL A 316 8.90 -13.87 -14.04
N ILE A 317 8.60 -14.96 -14.76
CA ILE A 317 7.27 -15.20 -15.34
C ILE A 317 6.20 -15.26 -14.25
N GLY A 318 6.49 -15.95 -13.15
CA GLY A 318 5.60 -16.05 -12.00
C GLY A 318 5.32 -14.69 -11.37
N ILE A 319 6.34 -13.86 -11.19
CA ILE A 319 6.17 -12.47 -10.68
C ILE A 319 5.30 -11.65 -11.62
N VAL A 320 5.56 -11.72 -12.93
CA VAL A 320 4.73 -11.00 -13.93
C VAL A 320 3.28 -11.41 -13.82
N LEU A 321 2.96 -12.69 -13.76
CA LEU A 321 1.59 -13.19 -13.64
C LEU A 321 0.94 -12.76 -12.32
N LEU A 322 1.69 -12.83 -11.22
CA LEU A 322 1.23 -12.43 -9.89
C LEU A 322 0.87 -10.93 -9.86
N ASP A 323 1.77 -10.10 -10.37
CA ASP A 323 1.59 -8.64 -10.38
C ASP A 323 0.49 -8.21 -11.37
N LEU A 324 0.44 -8.80 -12.56
CA LEU A 324 -0.65 -8.58 -13.52
C LEU A 324 -2.02 -8.91 -12.90
N GLY A 325 -2.14 -10.09 -12.32
CA GLY A 325 -3.38 -10.53 -11.66
C GLY A 325 -3.74 -9.66 -10.48
N GLY A 326 -2.78 -9.38 -9.59
CA GLY A 326 -2.98 -8.57 -8.39
C GLY A 326 -3.43 -7.14 -8.72
N GLN A 327 -2.70 -6.44 -9.59
CA GLN A 327 -3.01 -5.06 -9.96
C GLN A 327 -4.33 -4.95 -10.74
N ALA A 328 -4.59 -5.86 -11.67
CA ALA A 328 -5.85 -5.88 -12.42
C ALA A 328 -7.06 -6.09 -11.50
N LEU A 329 -6.96 -7.02 -10.55
CA LEU A 329 -8.02 -7.29 -9.58
C LEU A 329 -8.22 -6.12 -8.62
N HIS A 330 -7.10 -5.51 -8.13
CA HIS A 330 -7.14 -4.37 -7.23
C HIS A 330 -7.89 -3.18 -7.84
N VAL A 331 -7.51 -2.76 -9.05
CA VAL A 331 -8.15 -1.65 -9.76
C VAL A 331 -9.62 -1.95 -10.07
N THR A 332 -9.92 -3.18 -10.49
CA THR A 332 -11.30 -3.60 -10.77
C THR A 332 -12.16 -3.56 -9.51
N ASN A 333 -11.65 -4.03 -8.36
CA ASN A 333 -12.35 -3.98 -7.09
C ASN A 333 -12.65 -2.54 -6.67
N GLN A 334 -11.65 -1.65 -6.75
CA GLN A 334 -11.84 -0.23 -6.43
C GLN A 334 -12.87 0.42 -7.36
N SER A 335 -12.80 0.19 -8.67
CA SER A 335 -13.76 0.74 -9.63
C SER A 335 -15.20 0.34 -9.31
N LEU A 336 -15.43 -0.91 -8.90
CA LEU A 336 -16.76 -1.39 -8.52
C LEU A 336 -17.26 -0.80 -7.20
N ILE A 337 -16.40 -0.69 -6.20
CA ILE A 337 -16.73 -0.08 -4.91
C ILE A 337 -17.06 1.41 -5.07
N PHE A 338 -16.33 2.13 -5.91
CA PHE A 338 -16.53 3.56 -6.12
C PHE A 338 -17.88 3.91 -6.77
N ARG A 339 -18.50 2.96 -7.46
CA ARG A 339 -19.83 3.14 -8.07
C ARG A 339 -20.97 2.98 -7.08
N THR A 340 -20.73 2.50 -5.85
CA THR A 340 -21.82 2.19 -4.91
C THR A 340 -22.36 3.43 -4.20
N ARG A 341 -21.49 4.28 -3.63
CA ARG A 341 -21.88 5.51 -2.93
C ARG A 341 -20.81 6.61 -3.09
N SER A 342 -21.11 7.60 -3.90
CA SER A 342 -20.19 8.72 -4.15
C SER A 342 -19.92 9.59 -2.91
N GLU A 343 -20.90 9.74 -2.04
CA GLU A 343 -20.81 10.53 -0.81
C GLU A 343 -19.96 9.89 0.31
N ALA A 344 -19.67 8.59 0.20
CA ALA A 344 -18.89 7.82 1.18
C ALA A 344 -17.54 7.34 0.66
N HIS A 345 -17.04 7.90 -0.45
CA HIS A 345 -15.90 7.41 -1.20
C HIS A 345 -14.64 7.17 -0.33
N SER A 346 -14.22 8.16 0.45
CA SER A 346 -13.03 8.04 1.32
C SER A 346 -13.17 6.93 2.36
N ARG A 347 -14.38 6.77 2.92
CA ARG A 347 -14.66 5.71 3.91
C ARG A 347 -14.67 4.33 3.28
N LEU A 348 -15.22 4.20 2.07
CA LEU A 348 -15.20 2.95 1.30
C LEU A 348 -13.78 2.53 0.93
N VAL A 349 -12.93 3.48 0.49
CA VAL A 349 -11.50 3.22 0.24
C VAL A 349 -10.80 2.77 1.50
N GLY A 350 -10.99 3.48 2.62
CA GLY A 350 -10.38 3.12 3.90
C GLY A 350 -10.77 1.71 4.37
N LEU A 351 -12.05 1.35 4.26
CA LEU A 351 -12.53 0.00 4.60
C LEU A 351 -11.99 -1.07 3.64
N TYR A 352 -11.93 -0.79 2.34
CA TYR A 352 -11.32 -1.70 1.37
C TYR A 352 -9.83 -1.93 1.67
N MET A 353 -9.09 -0.86 2.01
CA MET A 353 -7.68 -0.96 2.39
C MET A 353 -7.47 -1.65 3.75
N LEU A 354 -8.49 -1.71 4.61
CA LEU A 354 -8.44 -2.53 5.82
C LEU A 354 -8.37 -4.02 5.48
N PHE A 355 -9.17 -4.49 4.52
CA PHE A 355 -9.06 -5.88 4.02
C PHE A 355 -7.68 -6.17 3.43
N TYR A 356 -7.11 -5.20 2.68
CA TYR A 356 -5.73 -5.26 2.21
C TYR A 356 -4.73 -5.49 3.37
N ALA A 357 -4.77 -4.66 4.41
CA ALA A 357 -3.82 -4.74 5.52
C ALA A 357 -3.95 -6.08 6.29
N VAL A 358 -5.18 -6.52 6.55
CA VAL A 358 -5.44 -7.81 7.21
C VAL A 358 -4.92 -8.97 6.37
N GLY A 359 -5.25 -9.01 5.07
CA GLY A 359 -4.78 -10.05 4.16
C GLY A 359 -3.25 -10.11 4.07
N SER A 360 -2.61 -8.94 3.93
CA SER A 360 -1.16 -8.81 3.90
C SER A 360 -0.47 -9.34 5.17
N GLY A 361 -1.00 -9.01 6.34
CA GLY A 361 -0.47 -9.47 7.62
C GLY A 361 -0.62 -10.98 7.77
N LEU A 362 -1.78 -11.54 7.47
CA LEU A 362 -2.04 -12.98 7.52
C LEU A 362 -1.14 -13.74 6.52
N GLY A 363 -0.97 -13.20 5.31
CA GLY A 363 -0.08 -13.77 4.30
C GLY A 363 1.37 -13.84 4.78
N ALA A 364 1.88 -12.79 5.40
CA ALA A 364 3.26 -12.73 5.90
C ALA A 364 3.53 -13.75 7.02
N ILE A 365 2.63 -13.89 8.00
CA ILE A 365 2.77 -14.93 9.04
C ILE A 365 2.64 -16.32 8.44
N GLY A 366 1.60 -16.54 7.62
CA GLY A 366 1.34 -17.84 7.02
C GLY A 366 2.51 -18.32 6.19
N THR A 367 3.13 -17.42 5.41
CA THR A 367 4.25 -17.81 4.54
C THR A 367 5.51 -18.18 5.29
N THR A 368 5.91 -17.41 6.31
CA THR A 368 7.14 -17.70 7.05
C THR A 368 7.01 -18.96 7.91
N PHE A 369 5.81 -19.20 8.47
CA PHE A 369 5.51 -20.45 9.12
C PHE A 369 5.59 -21.65 8.16
N THR A 370 5.00 -21.51 6.96
CA THR A 370 5.01 -22.57 5.94
C THR A 370 6.42 -22.78 5.40
N TRP A 371 7.19 -21.72 5.16
CA TRP A 371 8.58 -21.81 4.74
C TRP A 371 9.42 -22.63 5.74
N ALA A 372 9.31 -22.34 7.01
CA ALA A 372 10.09 -23.00 8.06
C ALA A 372 9.84 -24.52 8.15
N HIS A 373 8.66 -25.00 7.75
CA HIS A 373 8.28 -26.42 7.88
C HIS A 373 8.25 -27.17 6.53
N LEU A 374 7.93 -26.48 5.42
CA LEU A 374 7.69 -27.11 4.12
C LEU A 374 8.53 -26.50 2.99
N GLY A 375 9.38 -25.52 3.30
CA GLY A 375 10.24 -24.85 2.30
C GLY A 375 9.45 -24.10 1.23
N TRP A 376 10.13 -23.85 0.10
CA TRP A 376 9.57 -23.06 -1.02
C TRP A 376 8.34 -23.69 -1.67
N GLN A 377 8.34 -25.02 -1.83
CA GLN A 377 7.21 -25.74 -2.41
C GLN A 377 5.94 -25.59 -1.53
N GLY A 378 6.12 -25.62 -0.21
CA GLY A 378 5.03 -25.36 0.73
C GLY A 378 4.47 -23.94 0.58
N VAL A 379 5.34 -22.93 0.43
CA VAL A 379 4.93 -21.54 0.17
C VAL A 379 4.11 -21.41 -1.12
N CYS A 380 4.58 -22.04 -2.20
CA CYS A 380 3.87 -22.04 -3.48
C CYS A 380 2.50 -22.73 -3.38
N LEU A 381 2.43 -23.84 -2.64
CA LEU A 381 1.17 -24.54 -2.40
C LEU A 381 0.19 -23.66 -1.57
N LEU A 382 0.66 -23.02 -0.50
CA LEU A 382 -0.16 -22.11 0.31
C LEU A 382 -0.71 -20.97 -0.55
N GLY A 383 0.13 -20.35 -1.37
CA GLY A 383 -0.27 -19.27 -2.27
C GLY A 383 -1.27 -19.72 -3.33
N ALA A 384 -1.06 -20.91 -3.92
CA ALA A 384 -2.02 -21.50 -4.86
C ALA A 384 -3.36 -21.78 -4.20
N MET A 385 -3.38 -22.31 -2.96
CA MET A 385 -4.62 -22.57 -2.21
C MET A 385 -5.38 -21.27 -1.91
N VAL A 386 -4.69 -20.23 -1.47
CA VAL A 386 -5.33 -18.92 -1.20
C VAL A 386 -5.88 -18.30 -2.51
N SER A 387 -5.13 -18.40 -3.61
CA SER A 387 -5.57 -17.91 -4.92
C SER A 387 -6.76 -18.72 -5.46
N LEU A 388 -6.78 -20.03 -5.28
CA LEU A 388 -7.91 -20.88 -5.61
C LEU A 388 -9.15 -20.53 -4.76
N LEU A 389 -8.98 -20.31 -3.47
CA LEU A 389 -10.05 -19.87 -2.58
C LEU A 389 -10.65 -18.53 -3.05
N ALA A 390 -9.81 -17.59 -3.48
CA ALA A 390 -10.27 -16.32 -4.05
C ALA A 390 -11.09 -16.53 -5.35
N LEU A 391 -10.64 -17.41 -6.23
CA LEU A 391 -11.32 -17.74 -7.47
C LEU A 391 -12.70 -18.42 -7.21
N VAL A 392 -12.73 -19.38 -6.28
CA VAL A 392 -13.97 -20.07 -5.86
C VAL A 392 -14.93 -19.08 -5.20
N PHE A 393 -14.43 -18.25 -4.29
CA PHE A 393 -15.24 -17.23 -3.63
C PHE A 393 -15.85 -16.24 -4.66
N TRP A 394 -15.05 -15.78 -5.62
CA TRP A 394 -15.55 -14.95 -6.71
C TRP A 394 -16.62 -15.67 -7.53
N TRP A 395 -16.38 -16.94 -7.88
CA TRP A 395 -17.33 -17.73 -8.66
C TRP A 395 -18.71 -17.83 -7.99
N VAL A 396 -18.74 -18.09 -6.69
CA VAL A 396 -19.97 -18.21 -5.89
C VAL A 396 -20.66 -16.86 -5.72
N THR A 397 -19.90 -15.77 -5.69
CA THR A 397 -20.44 -14.42 -5.39
C THR A 397 -20.65 -13.53 -6.63
N ARG A 398 -20.22 -13.95 -7.82
CA ARG A 398 -20.24 -13.14 -9.05
C ARG A 398 -21.63 -12.66 -9.50
N GLY A 399 -22.68 -13.30 -9.06
CA GLY A 399 -24.08 -12.97 -9.37
C GLY A 399 -24.78 -12.15 -8.29
N ARG A 400 -24.09 -11.81 -7.21
CA ARG A 400 -24.60 -11.03 -6.08
C ARG A 400 -24.02 -9.62 -6.15
#